data_024e815daa3865c7f370008f91efd92a
#
_entry.id   024e815daa3865c7f370008f91efd92a
#
_cell.length_a   1.000
_cell.length_b   1.000
_cell.length_c   1.000
_cell.angle_alpha   90.00
_cell.angle_beta   90.00
_cell.angle_gamma   90.00
#
_symmetry.space_group_name_H-M   'P 1'
#
loop_
_entity.id
_entity.type
_entity.pdbx_description
1 polymer ?
#
loop_
_entity_poly.entity_id
_entity_poly.type
_entity_poly.pdbx_seq_one_letter_code
_entity_poly.pdbx_strand_id
1 'polypeptide(L)'
;MRKKEMNKITMTLNVDHLIKEALQEDISSEDVTTNAVMKEAVTGEVQLICKQDGVVAGLDVFRRVFEILDENVKIDFYCKDGDEVKKGELMGVVTGDIRALLSGERVALNYLQRMSGIATYTHSVAKLLEGTKTKLLDTRKTTPNMRIFEKYAVRVGGGYNHRYNLSDGVLLKDNHIGAAGSVTKAVQMAKEYAPFVRKIEVEVENLDMVREAADAGADIIMLDNMSPEDMKEAIRIIDGRAETECSGNVTKENIDRLTSLGVDYISSGALTHSAPVLDISLKNLHAI
;
A
#
# COMPACT_ATOMS: atom_id res chain seq x y z
N MET A 1 -7.58 -18.12 4.77
CA MET A 1 -7.48 -16.73 4.24
C MET A 1 -7.46 -15.75 5.41
N ARG A 2 -6.46 -14.88 5.54
CA ARG A 2 -6.48 -13.83 6.57
C ARG A 2 -7.57 -12.83 6.19
N LYS A 3 -8.42 -12.43 7.17
CA LYS A 3 -9.41 -11.36 6.98
C LYS A 3 -8.71 -10.10 6.46
N LYS A 4 -9.16 -9.59 5.34
CA LYS A 4 -8.69 -8.32 4.74
C LYS A 4 -9.53 -7.16 5.33
N GLU A 5 -9.52 -7.01 6.63
CA GLU A 5 -10.18 -5.92 7.36
C GLU A 5 -9.14 -5.16 8.16
N MET A 6 -9.29 -3.85 8.29
CA MET A 6 -8.42 -3.04 9.12
C MET A 6 -8.80 -3.24 10.59
N ASN A 7 -7.80 -3.52 11.43
CA ASN A 7 -8.04 -3.74 12.86
C ASN A 7 -8.64 -2.49 13.50
N LYS A 8 -9.71 -2.65 14.31
CA LYS A 8 -10.42 -1.54 14.96
C LYS A 8 -9.51 -0.67 15.84
N ILE A 9 -8.55 -1.28 16.55
CA ILE A 9 -7.58 -0.53 17.39
C ILE A 9 -6.68 0.32 16.49
N THR A 10 -6.17 -0.25 15.39
CA THR A 10 -5.37 0.47 14.41
C THR A 10 -6.16 1.63 13.78
N MET A 11 -7.45 1.40 13.46
CA MET A 11 -8.34 2.44 12.96
C MET A 11 -8.40 3.62 13.95
N THR A 12 -8.75 3.36 15.18
CA THR A 12 -8.92 4.41 16.19
C THR A 12 -7.62 5.15 16.53
N LEU A 13 -6.49 4.43 16.66
CA LEU A 13 -5.24 5.04 17.14
C LEU A 13 -4.40 5.66 16.01
N ASN A 14 -4.45 5.10 14.80
CA ASN A 14 -3.51 5.45 13.73
C ASN A 14 -4.20 5.99 12.46
N VAL A 15 -5.52 5.90 12.34
CA VAL A 15 -6.25 6.30 11.12
C VAL A 15 -7.19 7.46 11.39
N ASP A 16 -7.93 7.48 12.49
CA ASP A 16 -8.95 8.51 12.77
C ASP A 16 -8.41 9.94 12.70
N HIS A 17 -7.20 10.19 13.20
CA HIS A 17 -6.61 11.52 13.15
C HIS A 17 -6.31 11.97 11.71
N LEU A 18 -5.82 11.04 10.85
CA LEU A 18 -5.55 11.34 9.44
C LEU A 18 -6.83 11.63 8.66
N ILE A 19 -7.91 10.88 8.95
CA ILE A 19 -9.23 11.16 8.34
C ILE A 19 -9.75 12.52 8.80
N LYS A 20 -9.62 12.85 10.09
CA LYS A 20 -10.04 14.16 10.61
C LYS A 20 -9.26 15.32 9.99
N GLU A 21 -7.95 15.17 9.81
CA GLU A 21 -7.12 16.15 9.12
C GLU A 21 -7.57 16.36 7.67
N ALA A 22 -7.87 15.27 6.94
CA ALA A 22 -8.39 15.34 5.57
C ALA A 22 -9.78 15.98 5.50
N LEU A 23 -10.67 15.71 6.46
CA LEU A 23 -11.97 16.37 6.57
C LEU A 23 -11.81 17.85 6.90
N GLN A 24 -10.86 18.24 7.76
CA GLN A 24 -10.58 19.63 8.10
C GLN A 24 -9.95 20.41 6.94
N GLU A 25 -9.17 19.75 6.07
CA GLU A 25 -8.65 20.34 4.84
C GLU A 25 -9.80 20.71 3.88
N ASP A 26 -10.79 19.84 3.73
CA ASP A 26 -11.93 20.01 2.82
C ASP A 26 -13.02 20.91 3.44
N ILE A 27 -13.22 20.86 4.77
CA ILE A 27 -14.23 21.62 5.52
C ILE A 27 -13.52 22.49 6.56
N SER A 28 -12.89 23.58 6.11
CA SER A 28 -12.09 24.45 7.01
C SER A 28 -12.95 25.27 7.97
N SER A 29 -14.14 25.72 7.53
CA SER A 29 -15.10 26.51 8.32
C SER A 29 -16.53 26.03 8.13
N GLU A 30 -16.96 25.79 6.89
CA GLU A 30 -18.29 25.32 6.55
C GLU A 30 -18.32 24.72 5.14
N ASP A 31 -19.33 23.88 4.86
CA ASP A 31 -19.75 23.52 3.51
C ASP A 31 -20.84 24.49 3.04
N VAL A 32 -20.44 25.55 2.34
CA VAL A 32 -21.33 26.63 1.89
C VAL A 32 -22.47 26.10 1.02
N THR A 33 -22.15 25.12 0.14
CA THR A 33 -23.15 24.57 -0.79
C THR A 33 -24.20 23.76 -0.05
N THR A 34 -23.77 22.85 0.80
CA THR A 34 -24.66 22.02 1.59
C THR A 34 -25.51 22.88 2.55
N ASN A 35 -24.90 23.84 3.24
CA ASN A 35 -25.62 24.75 4.17
C ASN A 35 -26.64 25.62 3.45
N ALA A 36 -26.38 26.02 2.18
CA ALA A 36 -27.31 26.80 1.40
C ALA A 36 -28.60 26.04 1.03
N VAL A 37 -28.48 24.72 0.76
CA VAL A 37 -29.60 23.90 0.25
C VAL A 37 -30.26 23.03 1.33
N MET A 38 -29.52 22.67 2.40
CA MET A 38 -29.97 21.76 3.47
C MET A 38 -30.00 22.51 4.81
N LYS A 39 -31.09 23.24 5.07
CA LYS A 39 -31.24 24.04 6.32
C LYS A 39 -31.53 23.18 7.55
N GLU A 40 -32.12 22.00 7.35
CA GLU A 40 -32.51 21.09 8.42
C GLU A 40 -31.91 19.69 8.20
N ALA A 41 -31.82 18.90 9.27
CA ALA A 41 -31.42 17.50 9.17
C ALA A 41 -32.49 16.70 8.41
N VAL A 42 -32.11 16.05 7.33
CA VAL A 42 -32.96 15.15 6.55
C VAL A 42 -32.21 13.87 6.30
N THR A 43 -32.82 12.72 6.62
CA THR A 43 -32.24 11.42 6.30
C THR A 43 -32.35 11.17 4.79
N GLY A 44 -31.27 10.72 4.19
CA GLY A 44 -31.23 10.35 2.78
C GLY A 44 -30.42 9.10 2.53
N GLU A 45 -30.51 8.63 1.30
CA GLU A 45 -29.82 7.47 0.79
C GLU A 45 -29.02 7.82 -0.47
N VAL A 46 -27.79 7.29 -0.58
CA VAL A 46 -26.93 7.46 -1.77
C VAL A 46 -26.26 6.14 -2.14
N GLN A 47 -26.15 5.87 -3.44
CA GLN A 47 -25.58 4.65 -4.00
C GLN A 47 -24.09 4.80 -4.29
N LEU A 48 -23.28 3.83 -3.83
CA LEU A 48 -21.86 3.71 -4.17
C LEU A 48 -21.70 2.83 -5.41
N ILE A 49 -21.22 3.42 -6.52
CA ILE A 49 -21.18 2.76 -7.84
C ILE A 49 -19.75 2.76 -8.38
N CYS A 50 -19.29 1.58 -8.81
CA CYS A 50 -18.02 1.44 -9.52
C CYS A 50 -18.16 1.93 -10.97
N LYS A 51 -17.18 2.70 -11.45
CA LYS A 51 -17.18 3.27 -12.81
C LYS A 51 -16.15 2.62 -13.72
N GLN A 52 -15.32 1.72 -13.16
CA GLN A 52 -14.22 1.05 -13.84
C GLN A 52 -14.00 -0.34 -13.23
N ASP A 53 -13.59 -1.33 -14.02
CA ASP A 53 -13.21 -2.66 -13.50
C ASP A 53 -12.00 -2.56 -12.59
N GLY A 54 -12.01 -3.24 -11.43
CA GLY A 54 -10.89 -3.23 -10.49
C GLY A 54 -11.08 -4.07 -9.25
N VAL A 55 -10.19 -3.89 -8.27
CA VAL A 55 -10.20 -4.54 -6.97
C VAL A 55 -10.48 -3.52 -5.89
N VAL A 56 -11.49 -3.77 -5.06
CA VAL A 56 -11.89 -2.87 -3.96
C VAL A 56 -10.91 -2.96 -2.80
N ALA A 57 -10.53 -1.80 -2.26
CA ALA A 57 -9.78 -1.70 -1.00
C ALA A 57 -10.10 -0.40 -0.26
N GLY A 58 -10.37 -0.49 1.05
CA GLY A 58 -10.58 0.67 1.91
C GLY A 58 -12.04 0.94 2.29
N LEU A 59 -12.92 -0.04 2.20
CA LEU A 59 -14.33 0.10 2.60
C LEU A 59 -14.48 0.52 4.07
N ASP A 60 -13.64 0.03 4.98
CA ASP A 60 -13.66 0.45 6.39
C ASP A 60 -13.24 1.92 6.57
N VAL A 61 -12.28 2.40 5.76
CA VAL A 61 -11.86 3.81 5.77
C VAL A 61 -12.97 4.70 5.21
N PHE A 62 -13.58 4.29 4.10
CA PHE A 62 -14.75 4.96 3.52
C PHE A 62 -15.89 5.11 4.54
N ARG A 63 -16.25 4.01 5.21
CA ARG A 63 -17.25 4.02 6.30
C ARG A 63 -16.87 4.99 7.39
N ARG A 64 -15.60 4.95 7.83
CA ARG A 64 -15.13 5.74 8.96
C ARG A 64 -15.19 7.24 8.73
N VAL A 65 -15.02 7.70 7.48
CA VAL A 65 -15.23 9.12 7.13
C VAL A 65 -16.64 9.58 7.49
N PHE A 66 -17.66 8.81 7.11
CA PHE A 66 -19.05 9.16 7.42
C PHE A 66 -19.40 8.99 8.90
N GLU A 67 -18.89 7.94 9.56
CA GLU A 67 -19.10 7.75 11.00
C GLU A 67 -18.51 8.88 11.87
N ILE A 68 -17.49 9.59 11.40
CA ILE A 68 -16.93 10.77 12.09
C ILE A 68 -17.87 11.98 11.95
N LEU A 69 -18.62 12.08 10.86
CA LEU A 69 -19.54 13.19 10.57
C LEU A 69 -20.96 12.95 11.10
N ASP A 70 -21.39 11.68 11.09
CA ASP A 70 -22.73 11.26 11.56
C ASP A 70 -22.61 9.89 12.24
N GLU A 71 -22.76 9.84 13.55
CA GLU A 71 -22.71 8.59 14.33
C GLU A 71 -23.85 7.60 14.00
N ASN A 72 -24.93 8.08 13.38
CA ASN A 72 -26.09 7.29 13.02
C ASN A 72 -26.04 6.76 11.57
N VAL A 73 -24.98 7.07 10.82
CA VAL A 73 -24.83 6.59 9.45
C VAL A 73 -24.88 5.06 9.38
N LYS A 74 -25.56 4.55 8.37
CA LYS A 74 -25.60 3.11 8.07
C LYS A 74 -25.05 2.89 6.67
N ILE A 75 -24.19 1.89 6.52
CA ILE A 75 -23.62 1.54 5.21
C ILE A 75 -23.75 0.04 5.00
N ASP A 76 -24.49 -0.32 3.98
CA ASP A 76 -24.66 -1.69 3.52
C ASP A 76 -23.78 -1.92 2.29
N PHE A 77 -22.63 -2.58 2.48
CA PHE A 77 -21.75 -2.97 1.38
C PHE A 77 -22.18 -4.30 0.77
N TYR A 78 -22.18 -4.39 -0.56
CA TYR A 78 -22.45 -5.60 -1.34
C TYR A 78 -21.18 -6.30 -1.80
N CYS A 79 -20.03 -5.73 -1.51
CA CYS A 79 -18.70 -6.29 -1.74
C CYS A 79 -17.83 -6.10 -0.49
N LYS A 80 -16.64 -6.69 -0.50
CA LYS A 80 -15.63 -6.58 0.56
C LYS A 80 -14.26 -6.26 -0.03
N ASP A 81 -13.34 -5.82 0.80
CA ASP A 81 -11.96 -5.55 0.38
C ASP A 81 -11.32 -6.81 -0.23
N GLY A 82 -10.79 -6.66 -1.43
CA GLY A 82 -10.19 -7.70 -2.24
C GLY A 82 -11.13 -8.37 -3.25
N ASP A 83 -12.39 -8.00 -3.30
CA ASP A 83 -13.29 -8.45 -4.36
C ASP A 83 -12.98 -7.69 -5.66
N GLU A 84 -13.08 -8.40 -6.79
CA GLU A 84 -13.08 -7.79 -8.12
C GLU A 84 -14.47 -7.23 -8.40
N VAL A 85 -14.55 -5.97 -8.80
CA VAL A 85 -15.80 -5.27 -9.17
C VAL A 85 -15.76 -4.84 -10.62
N LYS A 86 -16.96 -4.67 -11.20
CA LYS A 86 -17.14 -4.31 -12.61
C LYS A 86 -17.70 -2.91 -12.75
N LYS A 87 -17.42 -2.31 -13.90
CA LYS A 87 -18.03 -1.02 -14.29
C LYS A 87 -19.55 -1.10 -14.24
N GLY A 88 -20.18 -0.16 -13.51
CA GLY A 88 -21.62 -0.07 -13.30
C GLY A 88 -22.14 -0.87 -12.11
N GLU A 89 -21.28 -1.62 -11.41
CA GLU A 89 -21.68 -2.43 -10.25
C GLU A 89 -22.03 -1.55 -9.06
N LEU A 90 -23.16 -1.85 -8.41
CA LEU A 90 -23.57 -1.26 -7.13
C LEU A 90 -22.79 -1.92 -6.00
N MET A 91 -21.86 -1.17 -5.43
CA MET A 91 -20.97 -1.66 -4.36
C MET A 91 -21.59 -1.54 -2.96
N GLY A 92 -22.60 -0.69 -2.81
CA GLY A 92 -23.28 -0.49 -1.54
C GLY A 92 -24.16 0.73 -1.53
N VAL A 93 -24.81 0.94 -0.38
CA VAL A 93 -25.72 2.06 -0.11
C VAL A 93 -25.33 2.69 1.22
N VAL A 94 -25.32 4.03 1.25
CA VAL A 94 -25.05 4.83 2.44
C VAL A 94 -26.31 5.58 2.82
N THR A 95 -26.77 5.43 4.07
CA THR A 95 -27.94 6.09 4.64
C THR A 95 -27.54 6.93 5.84
N GLY A 96 -27.91 8.20 5.87
CA GLY A 96 -27.58 9.11 6.99
C GLY A 96 -28.11 10.52 6.77
N ASP A 97 -27.67 11.48 7.58
CA ASP A 97 -27.98 12.90 7.36
C ASP A 97 -27.40 13.36 6.02
N ILE A 98 -28.25 13.85 5.12
CA ILE A 98 -27.85 14.33 3.78
C ILE A 98 -26.67 15.30 3.85
N ARG A 99 -26.59 16.13 4.89
CA ARG A 99 -25.49 17.09 5.08
C ARG A 99 -24.17 16.35 5.30
N ALA A 100 -24.15 15.33 6.14
CA ALA A 100 -22.97 14.49 6.36
C ALA A 100 -22.59 13.71 5.09
N LEU A 101 -23.59 13.19 4.34
CA LEU A 101 -23.36 12.48 3.08
C LEU A 101 -22.72 13.39 2.02
N LEU A 102 -23.20 14.62 1.87
CA LEU A 102 -22.66 15.58 0.90
C LEU A 102 -21.27 16.08 1.30
N SER A 103 -21.08 16.46 2.57
CA SER A 103 -19.82 17.03 3.04
C SER A 103 -18.70 15.99 3.15
N GLY A 104 -19.04 14.71 3.39
CA GLY A 104 -18.06 13.63 3.49
C GLY A 104 -17.71 12.94 2.18
N GLU A 105 -18.52 13.12 1.12
CA GLU A 105 -18.41 12.41 -0.15
C GLU A 105 -17.00 12.44 -0.72
N ARG A 106 -16.40 13.63 -0.86
CA ARG A 106 -15.13 13.80 -1.55
C ARG A 106 -13.99 13.11 -0.82
N VAL A 107 -13.88 13.33 0.48
CA VAL A 107 -12.84 12.70 1.30
C VAL A 107 -12.98 11.18 1.31
N ALA A 108 -14.20 10.67 1.49
CA ALA A 108 -14.48 9.24 1.48
C ALA A 108 -14.10 8.59 0.14
N LEU A 109 -14.48 9.22 -0.98
CA LEU A 109 -14.15 8.73 -2.32
C LEU A 109 -12.65 8.83 -2.61
N ASN A 110 -11.96 9.89 -2.20
CA ASN A 110 -10.53 10.04 -2.42
C ASN A 110 -9.75 8.88 -1.78
N TYR A 111 -10.05 8.49 -0.55
CA TYR A 111 -9.45 7.32 0.10
C TYR A 111 -9.79 6.03 -0.63
N LEU A 112 -11.08 5.77 -0.90
CA LEU A 112 -11.52 4.53 -1.51
C LEU A 112 -10.97 4.36 -2.93
N GLN A 113 -11.00 5.41 -3.75
CA GLN A 113 -10.47 5.42 -5.11
C GLN A 113 -8.95 5.19 -5.12
N ARG A 114 -8.20 5.86 -4.24
CA ARG A 114 -6.75 5.69 -4.14
C ARG A 114 -6.38 4.28 -3.71
N MET A 115 -6.98 3.79 -2.64
CA MET A 115 -6.70 2.46 -2.10
C MET A 115 -7.11 1.36 -3.08
N SER A 116 -8.27 1.47 -3.70
CA SER A 116 -8.73 0.51 -4.72
C SER A 116 -7.86 0.53 -5.98
N GLY A 117 -7.36 1.69 -6.38
CA GLY A 117 -6.42 1.82 -7.49
C GLY A 117 -5.11 1.10 -7.22
N ILE A 118 -4.54 1.27 -6.03
CA ILE A 118 -3.33 0.56 -5.58
C ILE A 118 -3.58 -0.96 -5.53
N ALA A 119 -4.71 -1.39 -4.97
CA ALA A 119 -5.05 -2.81 -4.92
C ALA A 119 -5.23 -3.41 -6.32
N THR A 120 -5.87 -2.68 -7.23
CA THR A 120 -6.06 -3.09 -8.64
C THR A 120 -4.72 -3.25 -9.35
N TYR A 121 -3.84 -2.25 -9.25
CA TYR A 121 -2.53 -2.30 -9.88
C TYR A 121 -1.68 -3.43 -9.27
N THR A 122 -1.62 -3.53 -7.94
CA THR A 122 -0.90 -4.60 -7.25
C THR A 122 -1.41 -5.98 -7.66
N HIS A 123 -2.73 -6.16 -7.75
CA HIS A 123 -3.34 -7.42 -8.18
C HIS A 123 -2.91 -7.82 -9.59
N SER A 124 -2.88 -6.85 -10.50
CA SER A 124 -2.46 -7.07 -11.89
C SER A 124 -0.99 -7.49 -12.01
N VAL A 125 -0.11 -7.01 -11.10
CA VAL A 125 1.31 -7.38 -11.05
C VAL A 125 1.49 -8.70 -10.31
N ALA A 126 0.80 -8.91 -9.19
CA ALA A 126 0.89 -10.14 -8.42
C ALA A 126 0.45 -11.38 -9.21
N LYS A 127 -0.54 -11.24 -10.10
CA LYS A 127 -0.96 -12.32 -11.02
C LYS A 127 0.18 -12.83 -11.92
N LEU A 128 1.14 -11.99 -12.28
CA LEU A 128 2.29 -12.39 -13.10
C LEU A 128 3.29 -13.25 -12.31
N LEU A 129 3.20 -13.24 -10.98
CA LEU A 129 4.05 -14.05 -10.08
C LEU A 129 3.38 -15.37 -9.66
N GLU A 130 2.14 -15.64 -10.08
CA GLU A 130 1.43 -16.87 -9.73
C GLU A 130 2.20 -18.10 -10.20
N GLY A 131 2.29 -19.11 -9.32
CA GLY A 131 3.05 -20.33 -9.58
C GLY A 131 4.55 -20.23 -9.32
N THR A 132 5.08 -19.05 -8.97
CA THR A 132 6.48 -18.88 -8.54
C THR A 132 6.59 -18.79 -7.02
N LYS A 133 7.84 -18.92 -6.47
CA LYS A 133 8.11 -18.69 -5.05
C LYS A 133 8.22 -17.20 -4.70
N THR A 134 8.40 -16.35 -5.69
CA THR A 134 8.73 -14.95 -5.55
C THR A 134 7.55 -14.13 -4.98
N LYS A 135 7.80 -13.31 -3.98
CA LYS A 135 6.80 -12.43 -3.37
C LYS A 135 6.99 -10.99 -3.83
N LEU A 136 5.90 -10.35 -4.24
CA LEU A 136 5.87 -8.93 -4.60
C LEU A 136 5.80 -8.06 -3.35
N LEU A 137 6.75 -7.13 -3.18
CA LEU A 137 6.82 -6.21 -2.05
C LEU A 137 6.52 -4.77 -2.49
N ASP A 138 5.91 -4.00 -1.60
CA ASP A 138 5.91 -2.55 -1.67
C ASP A 138 7.27 -1.95 -1.22
N THR A 139 7.31 -0.62 -1.10
CA THR A 139 8.48 0.11 -0.59
C THR A 139 8.04 1.21 0.38
N ARG A 140 8.99 2.07 0.79
CA ARG A 140 8.69 3.31 1.52
C ARG A 140 8.39 4.52 0.61
N LYS A 141 8.34 4.32 -0.72
CA LYS A 141 7.98 5.35 -1.71
C LYS A 141 6.45 5.54 -1.72
N THR A 142 5.89 5.92 -0.58
CA THR A 142 4.47 6.19 -0.37
C THR A 142 4.21 7.69 -0.32
N THR A 143 2.98 8.10 -0.62
CA THR A 143 2.53 9.49 -0.40
C THR A 143 2.68 9.83 1.10
N PRO A 144 3.23 11.01 1.46
CA PRO A 144 3.30 11.43 2.85
C PRO A 144 1.94 11.31 3.55
N ASN A 145 1.95 10.82 4.80
CA ASN A 145 0.78 10.55 5.63
C ASN A 145 -0.19 9.45 5.12
N MET A 146 -0.01 8.97 3.88
CA MET A 146 -0.86 7.92 3.29
C MET A 146 -0.32 6.50 3.46
N ARG A 147 0.84 6.31 4.09
CA ARG A 147 1.52 4.99 4.13
C ARG A 147 0.68 3.87 4.71
N ILE A 148 -0.08 4.12 5.76
CA ILE A 148 -0.93 3.11 6.39
C ILE A 148 -2.01 2.59 5.43
N PHE A 149 -2.60 3.49 4.65
CA PHE A 149 -3.63 3.18 3.66
C PHE A 149 -3.04 2.47 2.44
N GLU A 150 -1.92 3.00 1.89
CA GLU A 150 -1.29 2.49 0.69
C GLU A 150 -0.70 1.08 0.90
N LYS A 151 -0.01 0.85 2.04
CA LYS A 151 0.51 -0.49 2.38
C LYS A 151 -0.61 -1.50 2.68
N TYR A 152 -1.71 -1.07 3.27
CA TYR A 152 -2.90 -1.92 3.42
C TYR A 152 -3.45 -2.32 2.05
N ALA A 153 -3.60 -1.36 1.13
CA ALA A 153 -4.11 -1.60 -0.22
C ALA A 153 -3.23 -2.55 -1.04
N VAL A 154 -1.90 -2.46 -0.92
CA VAL A 154 -0.96 -3.42 -1.51
C VAL A 154 -1.26 -4.84 -1.03
N ARG A 155 -1.49 -5.04 0.27
CA ARG A 155 -1.84 -6.37 0.81
C ARG A 155 -3.19 -6.87 0.33
N VAL A 156 -4.17 -5.99 0.19
CA VAL A 156 -5.48 -6.32 -0.39
C VAL A 156 -5.34 -6.79 -1.83
N GLY A 157 -4.48 -6.14 -2.61
CA GLY A 157 -4.16 -6.52 -3.99
C GLY A 157 -3.35 -7.80 -4.15
N GLY A 158 -2.91 -8.45 -3.05
CA GLY A 158 -2.15 -9.71 -3.10
C GLY A 158 -0.63 -9.54 -2.97
N GLY A 159 -0.13 -8.31 -2.80
CA GLY A 159 1.26 -8.03 -2.48
C GLY A 159 1.59 -8.24 -1.00
N TYR A 160 2.84 -8.01 -0.66
CA TYR A 160 3.38 -8.06 0.71
C TYR A 160 4.00 -6.71 1.06
N ASN A 161 4.17 -6.44 2.34
CA ASN A 161 4.80 -5.21 2.79
C ASN A 161 6.29 -5.43 3.06
N HIS A 162 7.13 -4.56 2.51
CA HIS A 162 8.47 -4.29 2.97
C HIS A 162 8.40 -3.50 4.29
N ARG A 163 9.55 -3.25 4.97
CA ARG A 163 9.58 -2.49 6.22
C ARG A 163 8.69 -1.26 6.18
N TYR A 164 7.93 -1.05 7.27
CA TYR A 164 6.96 0.03 7.35
C TYR A 164 7.65 1.40 7.48
N ASN A 165 8.67 1.48 8.33
CA ASN A 165 9.41 2.69 8.62
C ASN A 165 10.88 2.40 8.95
N LEU A 166 11.63 3.40 9.41
CA LEU A 166 13.04 3.26 9.74
C LEU A 166 13.30 2.42 11.01
N SER A 167 12.30 2.25 11.87
CA SER A 167 12.40 1.46 13.09
C SER A 167 12.08 -0.02 12.90
N ASP A 168 11.55 -0.42 11.75
CA ASP A 168 11.01 -1.76 11.53
C ASP A 168 12.11 -2.79 11.16
N GLY A 169 13.08 -2.40 10.38
CA GLY A 169 14.21 -3.25 9.97
C GLY A 169 15.39 -2.43 9.46
N VAL A 170 16.58 -3.04 9.48
CA VAL A 170 17.80 -2.43 8.95
C VAL A 170 17.82 -2.60 7.43
N LEU A 171 18.11 -1.52 6.69
CA LEU A 171 18.43 -1.55 5.27
C LEU A 171 19.64 -0.64 5.03
N LEU A 172 20.77 -1.26 4.76
CA LEU A 172 22.02 -0.60 4.44
C LEU A 172 22.05 -0.28 2.94
N LYS A 173 22.22 0.99 2.61
CA LYS A 173 22.26 1.51 1.26
C LYS A 173 23.64 2.11 0.96
N ASP A 174 23.87 2.50 -0.29
CA ASP A 174 25.09 3.15 -0.79
C ASP A 174 25.68 4.18 0.19
N ASN A 175 24.87 5.13 0.63
CA ASN A 175 25.33 6.18 1.57
C ASN A 175 25.68 5.65 2.96
N HIS A 176 25.01 4.59 3.45
CA HIS A 176 25.36 3.96 4.73
C HIS A 176 26.69 3.20 4.60
N ILE A 177 26.86 2.47 3.49
CA ILE A 177 28.07 1.72 3.18
C ILE A 177 29.26 2.68 3.00
N GLY A 178 29.06 3.78 2.26
CA GLY A 178 30.07 4.83 2.10
C GLY A 178 30.49 5.46 3.42
N ALA A 179 29.53 5.74 4.31
CA ALA A 179 29.81 6.29 5.64
C ALA A 179 30.56 5.31 6.56
N ALA A 180 30.23 4.00 6.48
CA ALA A 180 30.90 2.95 7.25
C ALA A 180 32.27 2.58 6.68
N GLY A 181 32.50 2.81 5.38
CA GLY A 181 33.72 2.54 4.64
C GLY A 181 33.78 1.19 3.91
N SER A 182 32.92 0.23 4.23
CA SER A 182 32.71 -1.02 3.48
C SER A 182 31.38 -1.69 3.85
N VAL A 183 30.93 -2.65 3.03
CA VAL A 183 29.75 -3.47 3.30
C VAL A 183 29.93 -4.27 4.61
N THR A 184 31.09 -4.92 4.77
CA THR A 184 31.41 -5.72 5.97
C THR A 184 31.29 -4.88 7.24
N LYS A 185 31.91 -3.68 7.26
CA LYS A 185 31.85 -2.80 8.43
C LYS A 185 30.41 -2.34 8.71
N ALA A 186 29.66 -1.96 7.67
CA ALA A 186 28.27 -1.54 7.82
C ALA A 186 27.40 -2.66 8.43
N VAL A 187 27.55 -3.90 7.96
CA VAL A 187 26.84 -5.07 8.50
C VAL A 187 27.26 -5.35 9.95
N GLN A 188 28.55 -5.29 10.27
CA GLN A 188 29.03 -5.48 11.64
C GLN A 188 28.47 -4.43 12.60
N MET A 189 28.57 -3.15 12.26
CA MET A 189 28.00 -2.06 13.05
C MET A 189 26.47 -2.21 13.23
N ALA A 190 25.75 -2.65 12.18
CA ALA A 190 24.34 -2.92 12.28
C ALA A 190 24.01 -4.09 13.22
N LYS A 191 24.79 -5.17 13.19
CA LYS A 191 24.66 -6.32 14.11
C LYS A 191 24.90 -5.95 15.58
N GLU A 192 25.86 -5.06 15.83
CA GLU A 192 26.15 -4.58 17.18
C GLU A 192 25.08 -3.65 17.75
N TYR A 193 24.46 -2.84 16.90
CA TYR A 193 23.47 -1.83 17.31
C TYR A 193 22.04 -2.32 17.31
N ALA A 194 21.62 -3.06 16.27
CA ALA A 194 20.23 -3.45 16.10
C ALA A 194 19.83 -4.59 17.04
N PRO A 195 18.58 -4.62 17.56
CA PRO A 195 18.06 -5.77 18.28
C PRO A 195 18.20 -7.06 17.44
N PHE A 196 18.58 -8.16 18.06
CA PHE A 196 18.85 -9.45 17.39
C PHE A 196 17.69 -9.98 16.53
N VAL A 197 16.46 -9.57 16.82
CA VAL A 197 15.26 -9.95 16.06
C VAL A 197 15.08 -9.20 14.74
N ARG A 198 15.91 -8.17 14.48
CA ARG A 198 15.84 -7.37 13.26
C ARG A 198 16.71 -7.98 12.17
N LYS A 199 16.11 -8.26 11.01
CA LYS A 199 16.87 -8.61 9.81
C LYS A 199 17.71 -7.43 9.34
N ILE A 200 18.90 -7.75 8.82
CA ILE A 200 19.81 -6.79 8.17
C ILE A 200 19.77 -7.06 6.67
N GLU A 201 19.26 -6.10 5.96
CA GLU A 201 19.21 -6.07 4.50
C GLU A 201 20.30 -5.15 3.96
N VAL A 202 20.94 -5.55 2.88
CA VAL A 202 22.00 -4.78 2.20
C VAL A 202 21.65 -4.61 0.73
N GLU A 203 21.60 -3.37 0.26
CA GLU A 203 21.46 -3.00 -1.16
C GLU A 203 22.84 -3.04 -1.80
N VAL A 204 22.98 -3.82 -2.87
CA VAL A 204 24.24 -4.03 -3.60
C VAL A 204 24.06 -3.78 -5.08
N GLU A 205 25.09 -3.24 -5.74
CA GLU A 205 25.05 -2.82 -7.14
C GLU A 205 26.02 -3.61 -8.02
N ASN A 206 26.85 -4.47 -7.45
CA ASN A 206 27.85 -5.28 -8.17
C ASN A 206 28.19 -6.58 -7.43
N LEU A 207 28.86 -7.50 -8.15
CA LEU A 207 29.17 -8.83 -7.64
C LEU A 207 30.19 -8.85 -6.48
N ASP A 208 31.05 -7.85 -6.36
CA ASP A 208 32.00 -7.76 -5.25
C ASP A 208 31.27 -7.39 -3.94
N MET A 209 30.32 -6.45 -4.01
CA MET A 209 29.44 -6.14 -2.89
C MET A 209 28.55 -7.34 -2.50
N VAL A 210 28.08 -8.14 -3.48
CA VAL A 210 27.33 -9.38 -3.21
C VAL A 210 28.15 -10.34 -2.37
N ARG A 211 29.43 -10.60 -2.75
CA ARG A 211 30.33 -11.48 -2.00
C ARG A 211 30.55 -10.96 -0.59
N GLU A 212 30.87 -9.68 -0.48
CA GLU A 212 31.14 -9.04 0.81
C GLU A 212 29.89 -9.09 1.74
N ALA A 213 28.68 -8.81 1.23
CA ALA A 213 27.45 -8.88 2.00
C ALA A 213 27.12 -10.30 2.48
N ALA A 214 27.29 -11.29 1.59
CA ALA A 214 27.07 -12.70 1.92
C ALA A 214 28.09 -13.21 2.96
N ASP A 215 29.36 -12.84 2.83
CA ASP A 215 30.43 -13.24 3.76
C ASP A 215 30.28 -12.52 5.13
N ALA A 216 29.79 -11.29 5.15
CA ALA A 216 29.46 -10.56 6.37
C ALA A 216 28.20 -11.09 7.06
N GLY A 217 27.44 -11.97 6.42
CA GLY A 217 26.23 -12.58 6.95
C GLY A 217 25.04 -11.60 7.03
N ALA A 218 24.77 -10.89 5.94
CA ALA A 218 23.51 -10.17 5.75
C ALA A 218 22.36 -11.19 5.69
N ASP A 219 21.18 -10.82 6.22
CA ASP A 219 19.99 -11.68 6.18
C ASP A 219 19.27 -11.61 4.83
N ILE A 220 19.31 -10.45 4.18
CA ILE A 220 18.71 -10.19 2.87
C ILE A 220 19.71 -9.41 2.03
N ILE A 221 19.89 -9.81 0.78
CA ILE A 221 20.72 -9.09 -0.20
C ILE A 221 19.81 -8.61 -1.33
N MET A 222 19.70 -7.28 -1.44
CA MET A 222 18.91 -6.63 -2.48
C MET A 222 19.80 -6.28 -3.66
N LEU A 223 19.53 -6.87 -4.80
CA LEU A 223 20.19 -6.63 -6.09
C LEU A 223 19.54 -5.41 -6.74
N ASP A 224 20.20 -4.25 -6.66
CA ASP A 224 19.64 -2.99 -7.15
C ASP A 224 20.19 -2.65 -8.53
N ASN A 225 19.31 -2.48 -9.51
CA ASN A 225 19.61 -2.10 -10.89
C ASN A 225 20.71 -2.94 -11.59
N MET A 226 20.92 -4.18 -11.21
CA MET A 226 21.88 -5.10 -11.83
C MET A 226 21.33 -5.69 -13.14
N SER A 227 22.23 -6.12 -14.03
CA SER A 227 21.83 -6.85 -15.24
C SER A 227 21.26 -8.24 -14.90
N PRO A 228 20.38 -8.83 -15.74
CA PRO A 228 19.87 -10.18 -15.50
C PRO A 228 20.98 -11.24 -15.39
N GLU A 229 22.06 -11.06 -16.13
CA GLU A 229 23.26 -11.93 -16.10
C GLU A 229 23.98 -11.81 -14.75
N ASP A 230 24.21 -10.60 -14.27
CA ASP A 230 24.83 -10.36 -12.96
C ASP A 230 23.92 -10.82 -11.82
N MET A 231 22.58 -10.66 -11.93
CA MET A 231 21.65 -11.17 -10.94
C MET A 231 21.71 -12.70 -10.82
N LYS A 232 21.81 -13.42 -11.95
CA LYS A 232 21.99 -14.89 -11.92
C LYS A 232 23.29 -15.30 -11.21
N GLU A 233 24.37 -14.60 -11.51
CA GLU A 233 25.65 -14.87 -10.87
C GLU A 233 25.62 -14.47 -9.38
N ALA A 234 24.96 -13.36 -9.03
CA ALA A 234 24.75 -12.96 -7.64
C ALA A 234 24.00 -14.04 -6.83
N ILE A 235 22.92 -14.58 -7.38
CA ILE A 235 22.16 -15.66 -6.73
C ILE A 235 23.03 -16.89 -6.53
N ARG A 236 23.88 -17.24 -7.51
CA ARG A 236 24.84 -18.34 -7.39
C ARG A 236 25.89 -18.08 -6.32
N ILE A 237 26.39 -16.85 -6.20
CA ILE A 237 27.34 -16.45 -5.18
C ILE A 237 26.71 -16.50 -3.78
N ILE A 238 25.46 -16.03 -3.65
CA ILE A 238 24.75 -16.03 -2.37
C ILE A 238 24.50 -17.46 -1.89
N ASP A 239 24.19 -18.41 -2.78
CA ASP A 239 24.05 -19.85 -2.52
C ASP A 239 23.24 -20.17 -1.26
N GLY A 240 22.09 -19.51 -1.09
CA GLY A 240 21.17 -19.72 0.03
C GLY A 240 21.64 -19.15 1.39
N ARG A 241 22.77 -18.44 1.45
CA ARG A 241 23.27 -17.82 2.68
C ARG A 241 22.46 -16.63 3.15
N ALA A 242 21.70 -16.00 2.25
CA ALA A 242 20.77 -14.90 2.49
C ALA A 242 19.53 -15.04 1.62
N GLU A 243 18.44 -14.42 2.04
CA GLU A 243 17.27 -14.22 1.15
C GLU A 243 17.64 -13.20 0.06
N THR A 244 17.06 -13.34 -1.12
CA THR A 244 17.37 -12.50 -2.29
C THR A 244 16.22 -11.59 -2.62
N GLU A 245 16.49 -10.29 -2.81
CA GLU A 245 15.54 -9.32 -3.31
C GLU A 245 16.06 -8.70 -4.61
N CYS A 246 15.15 -8.48 -5.57
CA CYS A 246 15.42 -7.71 -6.77
C CYS A 246 14.67 -6.37 -6.68
N SER A 247 15.38 -5.27 -6.93
CA SER A 247 14.86 -3.90 -6.90
C SER A 247 15.36 -3.12 -8.11
N GLY A 248 14.79 -1.92 -8.31
CA GLY A 248 15.16 -1.01 -9.39
C GLY A 248 14.28 -1.15 -10.64
N ASN A 249 13.52 -0.07 -10.92
CA ASN A 249 12.67 0.08 -12.12
C ASN A 249 11.76 -1.13 -12.43
N VAL A 250 11.30 -1.82 -11.40
CA VAL A 250 10.38 -2.96 -11.55
C VAL A 250 8.99 -2.46 -11.94
N THR A 251 8.54 -2.87 -13.11
CA THR A 251 7.22 -2.56 -13.67
C THR A 251 6.52 -3.83 -14.13
N LYS A 252 5.24 -3.72 -14.47
CA LYS A 252 4.46 -4.83 -15.02
C LYS A 252 5.06 -5.39 -16.32
N GLU A 253 5.71 -4.53 -17.11
CA GLU A 253 6.25 -4.87 -18.43
C GLU A 253 7.57 -5.68 -18.35
N ASN A 254 8.30 -5.59 -17.23
CA ASN A 254 9.61 -6.24 -17.09
C ASN A 254 9.67 -7.34 -16.03
N ILE A 255 8.61 -7.52 -15.23
CA ILE A 255 8.59 -8.46 -14.10
C ILE A 255 8.78 -9.93 -14.52
N ASP A 256 8.30 -10.32 -15.71
CA ASP A 256 8.45 -11.69 -16.24
C ASP A 256 9.92 -12.12 -16.38
N ARG A 257 10.79 -11.17 -16.72
CA ARG A 257 12.24 -11.45 -16.81
C ARG A 257 12.85 -11.70 -15.44
N LEU A 258 12.35 -11.02 -14.41
CA LEU A 258 12.84 -11.13 -13.04
C LEU A 258 12.35 -12.41 -12.35
N THR A 259 11.16 -12.88 -12.70
CA THR A 259 10.60 -14.13 -12.14
C THR A 259 11.44 -15.35 -12.50
N SER A 260 12.02 -15.37 -13.71
CA SER A 260 12.87 -16.47 -14.18
C SER A 260 14.18 -16.60 -13.39
N LEU A 261 14.58 -15.57 -12.63
CA LEU A 261 15.80 -15.57 -11.81
C LEU A 261 15.63 -16.40 -10.52
N GLY A 262 14.39 -16.61 -10.05
CA GLY A 262 14.11 -17.38 -8.85
C GLY A 262 14.49 -16.66 -7.55
N VAL A 263 14.46 -15.32 -7.51
CA VAL A 263 14.62 -14.54 -6.28
C VAL A 263 13.47 -14.75 -5.32
N ASP A 264 13.70 -14.50 -4.03
CA ASP A 264 12.67 -14.67 -3.01
C ASP A 264 11.69 -13.49 -3.01
N TYR A 265 12.18 -12.27 -3.32
CA TYR A 265 11.40 -11.05 -3.31
C TYR A 265 11.67 -10.18 -4.54
N ILE A 266 10.63 -9.48 -4.98
CA ILE A 266 10.72 -8.37 -5.94
C ILE A 266 10.03 -7.17 -5.31
N SER A 267 10.73 -6.05 -5.13
CA SER A 267 10.12 -4.81 -4.62
C SER A 267 9.88 -3.78 -5.72
N SER A 268 8.72 -3.12 -5.67
CA SER A 268 8.35 -2.09 -6.62
C SER A 268 7.70 -0.88 -5.93
N GLY A 269 8.32 0.28 -6.11
CA GLY A 269 7.73 1.55 -5.70
C GLY A 269 6.50 1.95 -6.51
N ALA A 270 6.42 1.46 -7.76
CA ALA A 270 5.30 1.76 -8.66
C ALA A 270 3.94 1.29 -8.12
N LEU A 271 3.92 0.29 -7.24
CA LEU A 271 2.70 -0.19 -6.59
C LEU A 271 1.98 0.93 -5.83
N THR A 272 2.72 1.90 -5.33
CA THR A 272 2.18 3.02 -4.56
C THR A 272 2.28 4.34 -5.31
N HIS A 273 3.48 4.78 -5.74
CA HIS A 273 3.64 6.12 -6.32
C HIS A 273 3.10 6.30 -7.74
N SER A 274 2.89 5.21 -8.50
CA SER A 274 2.44 5.25 -9.92
C SER A 274 1.10 4.55 -10.18
N ALA A 275 0.48 3.94 -9.16
CA ALA A 275 -0.83 3.32 -9.33
C ALA A 275 -1.90 4.39 -9.62
N PRO A 276 -2.69 4.24 -10.70
CA PRO A 276 -3.83 5.11 -10.97
C PRO A 276 -4.92 4.89 -9.91
N VAL A 277 -5.80 5.86 -9.73
CA VAL A 277 -7.02 5.69 -8.91
C VAL A 277 -8.04 4.82 -9.63
N LEU A 278 -8.89 4.11 -8.88
CA LEU A 278 -10.06 3.42 -9.43
C LEU A 278 -11.24 4.39 -9.44
N ASP A 279 -11.92 4.53 -10.58
CA ASP A 279 -13.06 5.45 -10.69
C ASP A 279 -14.29 4.86 -9.97
N ILE A 280 -14.73 5.53 -8.90
CA ILE A 280 -15.88 5.18 -8.05
C ILE A 280 -16.65 6.47 -7.76
N SER A 281 -17.97 6.42 -7.67
CA SER A 281 -18.78 7.59 -7.36
C SER A 281 -19.98 7.28 -6.48
N LEU A 282 -20.44 8.29 -5.73
CA LEU A 282 -21.74 8.32 -5.08
C LEU A 282 -22.77 8.94 -6.05
N LYS A 283 -23.92 8.29 -6.21
CA LYS A 283 -24.97 8.69 -7.14
C LYS A 283 -26.36 8.48 -6.55
N ASN A 284 -27.35 9.14 -7.17
CA ASN A 284 -28.76 8.94 -6.85
C ASN A 284 -29.12 9.28 -5.40
N LEU A 285 -28.50 10.35 -4.83
CA LEU A 285 -28.88 10.85 -3.52
C LEU A 285 -30.35 11.29 -3.52
N HIS A 286 -31.13 10.83 -2.57
CA HIS A 286 -32.53 11.25 -2.34
C HIS A 286 -32.88 11.17 -0.86
N ALA A 287 -33.87 11.97 -0.45
CA ALA A 287 -34.45 11.92 0.90
C ALA A 287 -35.36 10.69 1.08
N ILE A 288 -35.35 10.11 2.28
CA ILE A 288 -36.19 8.97 2.66
C ILE A 288 -36.99 9.25 3.93
#